data_13fc19a61c5b601b9a1f7235200ee68b
#
_entry.id   13fc19a61c5b601b9a1f7235200ee68b
#
_cell.length_a   1.000
_cell.length_b   1.000
_cell.length_c   1.000
_cell.angle_alpha   90.00
_cell.angle_beta   90.00
_cell.angle_gamma   90.00
#
_symmetry.space_group_name_H-M   'P 1'
#
loop_
_entity.id
_entity.type
_entity.pdbx_description
1 polymer ?
#
loop_
_entity_poly.entity_id
_entity_poly.type
_entity_poly.pdbx_seq_one_letter_code
_entity_poly.pdbx_strand_id
1 'polypeptide(L)'
;GFIQGRMISPPSKKTLQYFPKKNWRKEFEYAKKNNFDFIEYFGERKFNKENPIWNSKGLKEINILAKKNNLSNYSFCDDYFISNDLTIYNDFNKYFTKIINNLSVIGIKIYVLALFEKSHITKKNFRNFIKRLQNISDRLKEKKIKLALETNLDPQDINKLIKLINRKNVFIVYDTGNRLKKKTFQYEEIIKLKKHICHFHIKDKNWKGENVVLGDGNVKFKYIFNAIKHIKYKGKYTFETNRGDNPIRTMCNNKNFILKLMNKLYKQNNESK
;
A
#
# COMPACT_ATOMS: atom_id res chain seq x y z
N GLY A 1 2.26 -4.61 -8.53
CA GLY A 1 2.54 -3.17 -8.76
C GLY A 1 3.61 -2.62 -7.85
N PHE A 2 3.81 -1.33 -7.91
CA PHE A 2 4.75 -0.61 -7.04
C PHE A 2 4.18 0.79 -6.71
N ILE A 3 4.61 1.38 -5.58
CA ILE A 3 4.22 2.75 -5.23
C ILE A 3 4.89 3.74 -6.19
N GLN A 4 4.13 4.70 -6.68
CA GLN A 4 4.57 5.79 -7.54
C GLN A 4 5.81 6.49 -6.98
N GLY A 5 6.76 6.82 -7.83
CA GLY A 5 8.06 7.39 -7.47
C GLY A 5 9.14 6.35 -7.14
N ARG A 6 8.80 5.05 -7.12
CA ARG A 6 9.80 4.02 -6.76
C ARG A 6 10.73 3.63 -7.90
N MET A 7 10.36 3.89 -9.15
CA MET A 7 11.24 3.68 -10.32
C MET A 7 11.98 4.93 -10.79
N ILE A 8 11.86 6.03 -10.06
CA ILE A 8 12.53 7.30 -10.37
C ILE A 8 13.51 7.65 -9.24
N SER A 9 14.67 8.18 -9.61
CA SER A 9 15.66 8.64 -8.62
C SER A 9 15.07 9.80 -7.82
N PRO A 10 15.12 9.74 -6.47
CA PRO A 10 14.60 10.78 -5.62
C PRO A 10 15.57 11.97 -5.56
N PRO A 11 15.11 13.15 -5.14
CA PRO A 11 15.98 14.32 -4.97
C PRO A 11 17.05 14.12 -3.90
N SER A 12 16.84 13.19 -2.96
CA SER A 12 17.79 12.80 -1.92
C SER A 12 17.64 11.32 -1.61
N LYS A 13 18.74 10.60 -1.35
CA LYS A 13 18.72 9.18 -0.94
C LYS A 13 17.88 8.93 0.33
N LYS A 14 17.72 9.93 1.19
CA LYS A 14 16.89 9.86 2.41
C LYS A 14 15.39 9.97 2.13
N THR A 15 14.98 10.40 0.93
CA THR A 15 13.56 10.59 0.59
C THR A 15 12.91 9.26 0.25
N LEU A 16 12.07 8.74 1.15
CA LEU A 16 11.37 7.47 0.95
C LEU A 16 10.21 7.60 -0.03
N GLN A 17 9.28 8.52 0.22
CA GLN A 17 8.11 8.81 -0.62
C GLN A 17 8.23 10.19 -1.24
N TYR A 18 8.04 10.30 -2.55
CA TYR A 18 7.91 11.57 -3.23
C TYR A 18 7.19 11.39 -4.57
N PHE A 19 6.47 12.40 -4.97
CA PHE A 19 5.88 12.44 -6.30
C PHE A 19 6.91 12.93 -7.34
N PRO A 20 7.24 12.12 -8.37
CA PRO A 20 8.27 12.46 -9.36
C PRO A 20 7.74 13.43 -10.43
N LYS A 21 7.45 14.67 -10.05
CA LYS A 21 6.80 15.72 -10.80
C LYS A 21 7.18 15.80 -12.30
N LYS A 22 8.48 15.75 -12.61
CA LYS A 22 8.97 15.83 -13.99
C LYS A 22 8.89 14.49 -14.74
N ASN A 23 8.93 13.38 -14.03
CA ASN A 23 9.17 12.05 -14.61
C ASN A 23 8.06 11.02 -14.32
N TRP A 24 6.95 11.41 -13.67
CA TRP A 24 5.90 10.47 -13.30
C TRP A 24 5.30 9.70 -14.49
N ARG A 25 5.30 10.31 -15.69
CA ARG A 25 4.81 9.68 -16.91
C ARG A 25 5.69 8.51 -17.35
N LYS A 26 7.00 8.60 -17.12
CA LYS A 26 7.97 7.55 -17.46
C LYS A 26 7.73 6.27 -16.66
N GLU A 27 7.14 6.37 -15.47
CA GLU A 27 6.85 5.20 -14.65
C GLU A 27 5.84 4.25 -15.32
N PHE A 28 4.93 4.76 -16.15
CA PHE A 28 4.01 3.91 -16.93
C PHE A 28 4.75 3.06 -17.96
N GLU A 29 5.71 3.64 -18.66
CA GLU A 29 6.55 2.93 -19.63
C GLU A 29 7.46 1.92 -18.92
N TYR A 30 8.05 2.31 -17.80
CA TYR A 30 8.88 1.42 -16.98
C TYR A 30 8.06 0.26 -16.41
N ALA A 31 6.84 0.52 -15.96
CA ALA A 31 5.93 -0.51 -15.48
C ALA A 31 5.61 -1.53 -16.59
N LYS A 32 5.23 -1.07 -17.79
CA LYS A 32 4.96 -1.94 -18.94
C LYS A 32 6.20 -2.75 -19.32
N LYS A 33 7.35 -2.09 -19.52
CA LYS A 33 8.62 -2.73 -19.93
C LYS A 33 9.06 -3.83 -18.96
N ASN A 34 8.73 -3.69 -17.68
CA ASN A 34 9.13 -4.62 -16.64
C ASN A 34 7.96 -5.50 -16.16
N ASN A 35 6.87 -5.59 -16.94
CA ASN A 35 5.72 -6.46 -16.68
C ASN A 35 5.10 -6.26 -15.29
N PHE A 36 4.85 -5.02 -14.88
CA PHE A 36 4.02 -4.69 -13.74
C PHE A 36 2.56 -4.48 -14.18
N ASP A 37 1.60 -4.81 -13.31
CA ASP A 37 0.16 -4.72 -13.63
C ASP A 37 -0.43 -3.36 -13.30
N PHE A 38 0.18 -2.61 -12.38
CA PHE A 38 -0.32 -1.31 -11.92
C PHE A 38 0.77 -0.50 -11.22
N ILE A 39 0.51 0.80 -11.11
CA ILE A 39 1.19 1.75 -10.23
C ILE A 39 0.21 2.08 -9.11
N GLU A 40 0.64 1.96 -7.85
CA GLU A 40 -0.11 2.48 -6.72
C GLU A 40 0.15 3.97 -6.60
N TYR A 41 -0.87 4.77 -6.89
CA TYR A 41 -0.75 6.21 -6.73
C TYR A 41 -0.69 6.58 -5.26
N PHE A 42 -0.18 7.76 -4.92
CA PHE A 42 -0.16 8.18 -3.53
C PHE A 42 -0.50 9.67 -3.35
N GLY A 43 -1.12 9.97 -2.20
CA GLY A 43 -1.32 11.30 -1.67
C GLY A 43 -0.14 11.66 -0.78
N GLU A 44 0.52 12.78 -1.09
CA GLU A 44 1.71 13.21 -0.37
C GLU A 44 1.35 13.78 1.00
N ARG A 45 2.27 13.73 1.94
CA ARG A 45 2.12 14.28 3.31
C ARG A 45 1.70 15.76 3.34
N LYS A 46 2.06 16.52 2.30
CA LYS A 46 1.61 17.89 2.07
C LYS A 46 0.85 17.94 0.76
N PHE A 47 -0.23 18.70 0.72
CA PHE A 47 -0.98 18.87 -0.52
C PHE A 47 -0.08 19.40 -1.64
N ASN A 48 -0.06 18.68 -2.76
CA ASN A 48 0.73 19.02 -3.93
C ASN A 48 -0.17 19.16 -5.16
N LYS A 49 -0.48 20.39 -5.55
CA LYS A 49 -1.33 20.71 -6.71
C LYS A 49 -0.79 20.17 -8.05
N GLU A 50 0.51 19.86 -8.10
CA GLU A 50 1.18 19.37 -9.32
C GLU A 50 1.04 17.84 -9.48
N ASN A 51 0.63 17.12 -8.44
CA ASN A 51 0.26 15.73 -8.57
C ASN A 51 -1.03 15.63 -9.41
N PRO A 52 -1.00 14.90 -10.56
CA PRO A 52 -2.12 14.83 -11.50
C PRO A 52 -3.41 14.28 -10.90
N ILE A 53 -3.33 13.59 -9.78
CA ILE A 53 -4.50 13.07 -9.06
C ILE A 53 -5.47 14.19 -8.61
N TRP A 54 -5.02 15.45 -8.56
CA TRP A 54 -5.80 16.57 -8.02
C TRP A 54 -6.57 17.38 -9.04
N ASN A 55 -6.42 17.12 -10.34
CA ASN A 55 -7.09 17.91 -11.38
C ASN A 55 -7.58 17.05 -12.56
N SER A 56 -8.63 17.51 -13.24
CA SER A 56 -9.31 16.75 -14.30
C SER A 56 -8.40 16.43 -15.50
N LYS A 57 -7.48 17.34 -15.86
CA LYS A 57 -6.51 17.12 -16.95
C LYS A 57 -5.57 15.97 -16.57
N GLY A 58 -5.05 15.98 -15.34
CA GLY A 58 -4.19 14.93 -14.82
C GLY A 58 -4.88 13.58 -14.76
N LEU A 59 -6.15 13.51 -14.30
CA LEU A 59 -6.92 12.27 -14.26
C LEU A 59 -7.15 11.68 -15.67
N LYS A 60 -7.46 12.52 -16.65
CA LYS A 60 -7.57 12.08 -18.05
C LYS A 60 -6.25 11.50 -18.54
N GLU A 61 -5.14 12.18 -18.25
CA GLU A 61 -3.81 11.72 -18.64
C GLU A 61 -3.40 10.40 -17.96
N ILE A 62 -3.68 10.24 -16.68
CA ILE A 62 -3.49 8.96 -15.95
C ILE A 62 -4.22 7.82 -16.69
N ASN A 63 -5.50 8.00 -17.02
CA ASN A 63 -6.29 6.99 -17.72
C ASN A 63 -5.72 6.66 -19.11
N ILE A 64 -5.30 7.67 -19.88
CA ILE A 64 -4.68 7.48 -21.19
C ILE A 64 -3.38 6.68 -21.07
N LEU A 65 -2.50 7.06 -20.13
CA LEU A 65 -1.21 6.41 -19.92
C LEU A 65 -1.40 4.98 -19.39
N ALA A 66 -2.32 4.75 -18.47
CA ALA A 66 -2.63 3.41 -17.96
C ALA A 66 -3.12 2.51 -19.10
N LYS A 67 -4.09 2.96 -19.90
CA LYS A 67 -4.59 2.22 -21.07
C LYS A 67 -3.49 1.92 -22.10
N LYS A 68 -2.70 2.94 -22.49
CA LYS A 68 -1.59 2.80 -23.46
C LYS A 68 -0.56 1.77 -23.01
N ASN A 69 -0.33 1.65 -21.72
CA ASN A 69 0.68 0.77 -21.14
C ASN A 69 0.10 -0.53 -20.59
N ASN A 70 -1.19 -0.81 -20.81
CA ASN A 70 -1.87 -2.00 -20.30
C ASN A 70 -1.76 -2.17 -18.77
N LEU A 71 -1.87 -1.06 -18.04
CA LEU A 71 -1.85 -1.02 -16.58
C LEU A 71 -3.25 -0.79 -16.04
N SER A 72 -3.55 -1.39 -14.89
CA SER A 72 -4.78 -1.11 -14.16
C SER A 72 -4.58 0.03 -13.16
N ASN A 73 -5.58 0.91 -13.00
CA ASN A 73 -5.68 1.80 -11.87
C ASN A 73 -6.26 1.00 -10.70
N TYR A 74 -5.43 0.60 -9.73
CA TYR A 74 -5.84 -0.40 -8.74
C TYR A 74 -5.93 0.16 -7.32
N SER A 75 -4.88 0.78 -6.82
CA SER A 75 -4.80 1.27 -5.45
C SER A 75 -4.21 2.67 -5.35
N PHE A 76 -4.56 3.32 -4.27
CA PHE A 76 -4.05 4.64 -3.87
C PHE A 76 -3.70 4.61 -2.39
N CYS A 77 -2.49 5.04 -2.04
CA CYS A 77 -2.00 5.16 -0.66
C CYS A 77 -2.03 6.63 -0.23
N ASP A 78 -2.68 6.92 0.88
CA ASP A 78 -2.81 8.28 1.39
C ASP A 78 -1.89 8.53 2.58
N ASP A 79 -0.75 9.19 2.32
CA ASP A 79 0.20 9.63 3.34
C ASP A 79 -0.18 11.00 3.93
N TYR A 80 -1.22 11.67 3.42
CA TYR A 80 -1.61 13.00 3.88
C TYR A 80 -1.92 13.02 5.38
N PHE A 81 -2.61 11.99 5.85
CA PHE A 81 -2.98 11.87 7.26
C PHE A 81 -1.85 11.42 8.19
N ILE A 82 -0.69 11.03 7.66
CA ILE A 82 0.51 10.85 8.48
C ILE A 82 0.96 12.19 9.10
N SER A 83 0.82 13.28 8.35
CA SER A 83 1.20 14.64 8.78
C SER A 83 0.03 15.49 9.29
N ASN A 84 -1.21 15.02 9.15
CA ASN A 84 -2.44 15.70 9.58
C ASN A 84 -3.26 14.73 10.42
N ASP A 85 -3.57 15.10 11.66
CA ASP A 85 -4.33 14.21 12.55
C ASP A 85 -5.74 13.96 12.01
N LEU A 86 -5.99 12.71 11.63
CA LEU A 86 -7.26 12.28 11.04
C LEU A 86 -8.47 12.56 11.94
N THR A 87 -8.28 12.56 13.25
CA THR A 87 -9.40 12.68 14.22
C THR A 87 -9.91 14.10 14.38
N ILE A 88 -9.03 15.09 14.22
CA ILE A 88 -9.32 16.51 14.47
C ILE A 88 -9.16 17.42 13.25
N TYR A 89 -8.74 16.87 12.08
CA TYR A 89 -8.46 17.68 10.90
C TYR A 89 -9.73 18.38 10.38
N ASN A 90 -9.76 19.70 10.47
CA ASN A 90 -10.93 20.52 10.15
C ASN A 90 -11.32 20.50 8.67
N ASP A 91 -10.32 20.54 7.77
CA ASP A 91 -10.55 20.50 6.31
C ASP A 91 -10.75 19.07 5.76
N PHE A 92 -10.96 18.07 6.64
CA PHE A 92 -11.13 16.68 6.25
C PHE A 92 -12.16 16.52 5.12
N ASN A 93 -13.33 17.09 5.27
CA ASN A 93 -14.40 16.91 4.31
C ASN A 93 -14.04 17.46 2.92
N LYS A 94 -13.40 18.62 2.87
CA LYS A 94 -12.94 19.25 1.62
C LYS A 94 -11.89 18.38 0.91
N TYR A 95 -10.86 17.98 1.66
CA TYR A 95 -9.80 17.11 1.14
C TYR A 95 -10.36 15.77 0.68
N PHE A 96 -11.09 15.08 1.59
CA PHE A 96 -11.54 13.72 1.36
C PHE A 96 -12.58 13.62 0.24
N THR A 97 -13.53 14.58 0.14
CA THR A 97 -14.49 14.63 -0.97
C THR A 97 -13.78 14.73 -2.31
N LYS A 98 -12.81 15.63 -2.39
CA LYS A 98 -12.05 15.84 -3.63
C LYS A 98 -11.30 14.59 -4.03
N ILE A 99 -10.55 13.97 -3.10
CA ILE A 99 -9.74 12.81 -3.44
C ILE A 99 -10.59 11.60 -3.84
N ILE A 100 -11.65 11.25 -3.10
CA ILE A 100 -12.46 10.07 -3.44
C ILE A 100 -13.21 10.21 -4.77
N ASN A 101 -13.66 11.42 -5.12
CA ASN A 101 -14.26 11.68 -6.43
C ASN A 101 -13.23 11.47 -7.54
N ASN A 102 -12.03 12.01 -7.38
CA ASN A 102 -10.94 11.84 -8.35
C ASN A 102 -10.53 10.36 -8.50
N LEU A 103 -10.40 9.64 -7.39
CA LEU A 103 -10.09 8.21 -7.40
C LEU A 103 -11.16 7.37 -8.09
N SER A 104 -12.44 7.75 -7.91
CA SER A 104 -13.56 7.12 -8.60
C SER A 104 -13.48 7.31 -10.13
N VAL A 105 -13.10 8.52 -10.60
CA VAL A 105 -12.94 8.83 -12.03
C VAL A 105 -11.90 7.95 -12.71
N ILE A 106 -10.80 7.64 -12.03
CA ILE A 106 -9.75 6.76 -12.56
C ILE A 106 -9.97 5.28 -12.21
N GLY A 107 -11.04 4.94 -11.48
CA GLY A 107 -11.45 3.57 -11.24
C GLY A 107 -10.65 2.82 -10.16
N ILE A 108 -10.09 3.52 -9.17
CA ILE A 108 -9.39 2.92 -8.03
C ILE A 108 -10.31 1.94 -7.28
N LYS A 109 -9.74 0.83 -6.80
CA LYS A 109 -10.45 -0.23 -6.08
C LYS A 109 -10.12 -0.27 -4.59
N ILE A 110 -8.93 0.19 -4.20
CA ILE A 110 -8.44 0.17 -2.82
C ILE A 110 -7.88 1.55 -2.46
N TYR A 111 -8.40 2.11 -1.39
CA TYR A 111 -7.87 3.29 -0.72
C TYR A 111 -7.11 2.83 0.52
N VAL A 112 -5.79 2.97 0.50
CA VAL A 112 -4.92 2.67 1.64
C VAL A 112 -4.83 3.91 2.52
N LEU A 113 -5.19 3.77 3.78
CA LEU A 113 -5.10 4.82 4.79
C LEU A 113 -3.98 4.49 5.78
N ALA A 114 -2.89 5.25 5.69
CA ALA A 114 -1.72 5.08 6.55
C ALA A 114 -1.96 5.74 7.92
N LEU A 115 -2.04 4.93 8.98
CA LEU A 115 -2.35 5.37 10.35
C LEU A 115 -1.08 5.40 11.21
N PHE A 116 -0.20 6.36 10.91
CA PHE A 116 1.10 6.57 11.57
C PHE A 116 1.27 8.02 12.03
N GLU A 117 2.31 8.30 12.77
CA GLU A 117 2.72 9.63 13.28
C GLU A 117 1.54 10.39 13.91
N LYS A 118 1.05 11.51 13.30
CA LYS A 118 -0.05 12.30 13.85
C LYS A 118 -1.37 11.54 13.90
N SER A 119 -1.59 10.63 12.95
CA SER A 119 -2.74 9.73 12.96
C SER A 119 -2.41 8.34 13.51
N HIS A 120 -1.39 8.23 14.37
CA HIS A 120 -0.99 6.95 14.92
C HIS A 120 -2.10 6.33 15.78
N ILE A 121 -2.63 5.21 15.30
CA ILE A 121 -3.65 4.45 16.01
C ILE A 121 -3.03 3.42 16.94
N THR A 122 -3.49 3.42 18.19
CA THR A 122 -3.03 2.53 19.27
C THR A 122 -4.21 1.86 19.95
N LYS A 123 -3.94 0.84 20.76
CA LYS A 123 -4.94 0.20 21.64
C LYS A 123 -5.66 1.21 22.56
N LYS A 124 -4.97 2.29 22.97
CA LYS A 124 -5.53 3.28 23.90
C LYS A 124 -6.46 4.28 23.22
N ASN A 125 -6.19 4.65 21.96
CA ASN A 125 -6.88 5.74 21.28
C ASN A 125 -7.78 5.31 20.11
N PHE A 126 -7.82 4.02 19.71
CA PHE A 126 -8.52 3.63 18.49
C PHE A 126 -10.02 3.98 18.48
N ARG A 127 -10.65 4.11 19.66
CA ARG A 127 -12.06 4.52 19.76
C ARG A 127 -12.30 5.91 19.17
N ASN A 128 -11.33 6.82 19.26
CA ASN A 128 -11.42 8.17 18.72
C ASN A 128 -11.50 8.16 17.18
N PHE A 129 -10.99 7.11 16.55
CA PHE A 129 -11.01 6.96 15.10
C PHE A 129 -12.31 6.39 14.54
N ILE A 130 -13.14 5.71 15.37
CA ILE A 130 -14.26 4.90 14.89
C ILE A 130 -15.23 5.71 14.02
N LYS A 131 -15.74 6.83 14.53
CA LYS A 131 -16.71 7.68 13.79
C LYS A 131 -16.11 8.18 12.46
N ARG A 132 -14.83 8.56 12.47
CA ARG A 132 -14.13 9.04 11.28
C ARG A 132 -13.94 7.91 10.27
N LEU A 133 -13.52 6.74 10.71
CA LEU A 133 -13.33 5.57 9.85
C LEU A 133 -14.66 5.05 9.29
N GLN A 134 -15.75 5.13 10.04
CA GLN A 134 -17.09 4.84 9.54
C GLN A 134 -17.48 5.81 8.42
N ASN A 135 -17.32 7.12 8.63
CA ASN A 135 -17.60 8.14 7.60
C ASN A 135 -16.77 7.91 6.32
N ILE A 136 -15.46 7.68 6.47
CA ILE A 136 -14.56 7.34 5.35
C ILE A 136 -15.06 6.11 4.61
N SER A 137 -15.37 5.04 5.35
CA SER A 137 -15.81 3.78 4.78
C SER A 137 -17.13 3.91 4.02
N ASP A 138 -18.12 4.60 4.59
CA ASP A 138 -19.43 4.79 3.96
C ASP A 138 -19.29 5.52 2.63
N ARG A 139 -18.51 6.61 2.60
CA ARG A 139 -18.26 7.40 1.39
C ARG A 139 -17.46 6.65 0.33
N LEU A 140 -16.47 5.84 0.73
CA LEU A 140 -15.72 4.97 -0.19
C LEU A 140 -16.62 3.85 -0.76
N LYS A 141 -17.54 3.31 0.05
CA LYS A 141 -18.50 2.29 -0.37
C LYS A 141 -19.39 2.79 -1.51
N GLU A 142 -19.88 4.04 -1.45
CA GLU A 142 -20.64 4.67 -2.53
C GLU A 142 -19.87 4.70 -3.87
N LYS A 143 -18.55 4.81 -3.81
CA LYS A 143 -17.64 4.77 -4.96
C LYS A 143 -17.14 3.36 -5.31
N LYS A 144 -17.63 2.32 -4.63
CA LYS A 144 -17.19 0.93 -4.78
C LYS A 144 -15.69 0.74 -4.50
N ILE A 145 -15.12 1.52 -3.58
CA ILE A 145 -13.72 1.48 -3.15
C ILE A 145 -13.64 0.82 -1.77
N LYS A 146 -12.71 -0.09 -1.59
CA LYS A 146 -12.37 -0.69 -0.29
C LYS A 146 -11.50 0.27 0.51
N LEU A 147 -11.77 0.41 1.82
CA LEU A 147 -10.87 1.05 2.77
C LEU A 147 -9.89 -0.01 3.30
N ALA A 148 -8.61 0.20 3.11
CA ALA A 148 -7.56 -0.65 3.63
C ALA A 148 -6.71 0.13 4.65
N LEU A 149 -6.79 -0.24 5.93
CA LEU A 149 -6.05 0.43 6.99
C LEU A 149 -4.62 -0.12 7.05
N GLU A 150 -3.63 0.75 7.01
CA GLU A 150 -2.24 0.40 7.31
C GLU A 150 -1.90 0.81 8.74
N THR A 151 -1.60 -0.17 9.59
CA THR A 151 -1.42 0.06 11.03
C THR A 151 -0.50 -0.99 11.65
N ASN A 152 0.13 -0.65 12.78
CA ASN A 152 0.97 -1.54 13.59
C ASN A 152 0.23 -2.14 14.80
N LEU A 153 -1.10 -2.01 14.86
CA LEU A 153 -1.90 -2.69 15.90
C LEU A 153 -1.69 -4.20 15.85
N ASP A 154 -1.75 -4.85 16.99
CA ASP A 154 -1.69 -6.30 17.07
C ASP A 154 -2.96 -6.94 16.47
N PRO A 155 -2.91 -8.20 16.00
CA PRO A 155 -4.05 -8.84 15.34
C PRO A 155 -5.35 -8.81 16.13
N GLN A 156 -5.28 -8.96 17.46
CA GLN A 156 -6.46 -8.88 18.33
C GLN A 156 -7.10 -7.49 18.33
N ASP A 157 -6.28 -6.45 18.39
CA ASP A 157 -6.76 -5.06 18.37
C ASP A 157 -7.28 -4.66 17.00
N ILE A 158 -6.69 -5.17 15.90
CA ILE A 158 -7.23 -5.02 14.54
C ILE A 158 -8.61 -5.65 14.42
N ASN A 159 -8.77 -6.89 14.88
CA ASN A 159 -10.07 -7.59 14.88
C ASN A 159 -11.12 -6.79 15.67
N LYS A 160 -10.75 -6.27 16.84
CA LYS A 160 -11.62 -5.43 17.67
C LYS A 160 -11.97 -4.12 16.98
N LEU A 161 -11.00 -3.44 16.37
CA LEU A 161 -11.20 -2.19 15.63
C LEU A 161 -12.18 -2.39 14.47
N ILE A 162 -11.96 -3.41 13.62
CA ILE A 162 -12.82 -3.70 12.46
C ILE A 162 -14.23 -4.05 12.92
N LYS A 163 -14.39 -4.84 13.99
CA LYS A 163 -15.69 -5.15 14.60
C LYS A 163 -16.42 -3.88 15.04
N LEU A 164 -15.72 -2.95 15.67
CA LEU A 164 -16.31 -1.69 16.15
C LEU A 164 -16.65 -0.72 15.01
N ILE A 165 -15.84 -0.68 13.95
CA ILE A 165 -16.17 0.10 12.74
C ILE A 165 -17.45 -0.47 12.10
N ASN A 166 -17.64 -1.77 12.13
CA ASN A 166 -18.83 -2.48 11.62
C ASN A 166 -19.22 -2.07 10.19
N ARG A 167 -18.25 -2.14 9.27
CA ARG A 167 -18.44 -1.85 7.84
C ARG A 167 -17.80 -2.95 6.99
N LYS A 168 -18.55 -3.49 5.99
CA LYS A 168 -18.11 -4.63 5.15
C LYS A 168 -16.99 -4.30 4.17
N ASN A 169 -16.74 -3.03 3.87
CA ASN A 169 -15.69 -2.58 2.96
C ASN A 169 -14.42 -2.11 3.67
N VAL A 170 -14.27 -2.39 4.98
CA VAL A 170 -13.06 -2.07 5.76
C VAL A 170 -12.19 -3.31 5.88
N PHE A 171 -10.95 -3.15 5.48
CA PHE A 171 -9.91 -4.17 5.44
C PHE A 171 -8.60 -3.60 5.97
N ILE A 172 -7.53 -4.38 5.88
CA ILE A 172 -6.16 -3.93 6.16
C ILE A 172 -5.24 -4.14 4.96
N VAL A 173 -4.23 -3.31 4.88
CA VAL A 173 -2.98 -3.60 4.18
C VAL A 173 -2.04 -4.29 5.15
N TYR A 174 -1.44 -5.40 4.73
CA TYR A 174 -0.36 -6.03 5.46
C TYR A 174 0.98 -5.58 4.87
N ASP A 175 1.66 -4.65 5.53
CA ASP A 175 3.02 -4.23 5.15
C ASP A 175 4.04 -5.13 5.82
N THR A 176 4.83 -5.83 5.03
CA THR A 176 5.79 -6.84 5.52
C THR A 176 6.91 -6.24 6.35
N GLY A 177 7.35 -5.02 6.02
CA GLY A 177 8.43 -4.34 6.74
C GLY A 177 7.93 -3.59 7.97
N ASN A 178 6.80 -2.88 7.88
CA ASN A 178 6.25 -2.13 9.02
C ASN A 178 5.77 -3.06 10.15
N ARG A 179 5.42 -4.30 9.82
CA ARG A 179 5.01 -5.33 10.80
C ARG A 179 6.15 -6.25 11.24
N LEU A 180 7.40 -5.96 10.86
CA LEU A 180 8.55 -6.70 11.37
C LEU A 180 8.75 -6.41 12.87
N LYS A 181 8.63 -7.45 13.70
CA LYS A 181 8.85 -7.38 15.16
C LYS A 181 9.72 -8.55 15.61
N LYS A 182 10.61 -8.34 16.60
CA LYS A 182 11.52 -9.40 17.11
C LYS A 182 10.81 -10.61 17.72
N LYS A 183 9.64 -10.39 18.33
CA LYS A 183 8.90 -11.41 19.09
C LYS A 183 7.63 -11.92 18.41
N THR A 184 7.37 -11.55 17.16
CA THR A 184 6.13 -11.92 16.48
C THR A 184 6.44 -12.63 15.17
N PHE A 185 5.81 -13.79 14.97
CA PHE A 185 5.91 -14.52 13.70
C PHE A 185 4.87 -13.97 12.72
N GLN A 186 5.34 -13.34 11.66
CA GLN A 186 4.49 -12.75 10.63
C GLN A 186 3.57 -13.79 9.94
N TYR A 187 3.98 -15.05 9.89
CA TYR A 187 3.15 -16.15 9.42
C TYR A 187 1.83 -16.23 10.22
N GLU A 188 1.94 -16.28 11.56
CA GLU A 188 0.78 -16.39 12.44
C GLU A 188 -0.11 -15.14 12.40
N GLU A 189 0.50 -13.95 12.29
CA GLU A 189 -0.26 -12.71 12.13
C GLU A 189 -1.13 -12.75 10.86
N ILE A 190 -0.56 -13.18 9.74
CA ILE A 190 -1.28 -13.28 8.46
C ILE A 190 -2.43 -14.28 8.59
N ILE A 191 -2.21 -15.44 9.22
CA ILE A 191 -3.28 -16.42 9.45
C ILE A 191 -4.41 -15.84 10.31
N LYS A 192 -4.06 -15.15 11.42
CA LYS A 192 -5.06 -14.50 12.31
C LYS A 192 -5.85 -13.40 11.61
N LEU A 193 -5.25 -12.72 10.66
CA LEU A 193 -5.84 -11.58 9.94
C LEU A 193 -6.42 -11.94 8.56
N LYS A 194 -6.40 -13.21 8.16
CA LYS A 194 -6.75 -13.69 6.81
C LYS A 194 -8.04 -13.13 6.23
N LYS A 195 -9.07 -12.90 7.07
CA LYS A 195 -10.38 -12.38 6.65
C LYS A 195 -10.37 -10.88 6.35
N HIS A 196 -9.35 -10.18 6.84
CA HIS A 196 -9.26 -8.73 6.80
C HIS A 196 -8.19 -8.21 5.83
N ILE A 197 -7.26 -9.05 5.38
CA ILE A 197 -6.20 -8.63 4.46
C ILE A 197 -6.78 -8.54 3.05
N CYS A 198 -6.80 -7.33 2.47
CA CYS A 198 -7.19 -7.12 1.08
C CYS A 198 -6.02 -6.67 0.19
N HIS A 199 -4.89 -6.29 0.77
CA HIS A 199 -3.71 -5.82 0.05
C HIS A 199 -2.43 -6.10 0.82
N PHE A 200 -1.31 -6.22 0.10
CA PHE A 200 0.02 -6.38 0.69
C PHE A 200 0.96 -5.29 0.18
N HIS A 201 1.66 -4.63 1.10
CA HIS A 201 2.88 -3.89 0.80
C HIS A 201 4.09 -4.78 1.07
N ILE A 202 4.92 -4.93 0.04
CA ILE A 202 6.14 -5.73 0.11
C ILE A 202 7.32 -4.80 0.36
N LYS A 203 7.87 -4.90 1.55
CA LYS A 203 8.95 -4.06 2.07
C LYS A 203 9.88 -4.91 2.93
N ASP A 204 11.17 -4.61 2.92
CA ASP A 204 12.12 -5.20 3.86
C ASP A 204 12.72 -4.14 4.78
N LYS A 205 12.93 -4.52 6.01
CA LYS A 205 13.58 -3.69 7.03
C LYS A 205 14.62 -4.51 7.80
N ASN A 206 15.68 -3.82 8.22
CA ASN A 206 16.60 -4.36 9.21
C ASN A 206 16.10 -4.09 10.65
N TRP A 207 16.78 -4.67 11.64
CA TRP A 207 16.41 -4.46 13.06
C TRP A 207 16.62 -3.02 13.58
N LYS A 208 17.30 -2.16 12.81
CA LYS A 208 17.40 -0.72 13.10
C LYS A 208 16.18 0.06 12.59
N GLY A 209 15.24 -0.61 11.88
CA GLY A 209 14.05 0.01 11.30
C GLY A 209 14.29 0.67 9.94
N GLU A 210 15.48 0.50 9.35
CA GLU A 210 15.82 1.07 8.05
C GLU A 210 15.23 0.21 6.92
N ASN A 211 14.69 0.87 5.88
CA ASN A 211 14.24 0.18 4.67
C ASN A 211 15.45 -0.24 3.85
N VAL A 212 15.54 -1.51 3.53
CA VAL A 212 16.60 -2.11 2.73
C VAL A 212 16.05 -2.78 1.47
N VAL A 213 16.93 -3.22 0.58
CA VAL A 213 16.55 -4.02 -0.59
C VAL A 213 16.01 -5.37 -0.11
N LEU A 214 15.07 -5.94 -0.85
CA LEU A 214 14.45 -7.22 -0.44
C LEU A 214 15.47 -8.34 -0.35
N GLY A 215 15.52 -8.98 0.80
CA GLY A 215 16.46 -10.05 1.13
C GLY A 215 17.65 -9.58 1.95
N ASP A 216 17.96 -8.29 1.98
CA ASP A 216 19.07 -7.72 2.76
C ASP A 216 18.66 -7.37 4.21
N GLY A 217 17.35 -7.50 4.50
CA GLY A 217 16.78 -7.19 5.82
C GLY A 217 16.49 -8.43 6.68
N ASN A 218 15.56 -8.23 7.58
CA ASN A 218 15.18 -9.24 8.56
C ASN A 218 13.80 -9.85 8.34
N VAL A 219 13.08 -9.39 7.31
CA VAL A 219 11.77 -9.95 6.95
C VAL A 219 11.95 -11.36 6.39
N LYS A 220 11.24 -12.33 6.96
CA LYS A 220 11.32 -13.72 6.57
C LYS A 220 10.32 -14.06 5.47
N PHE A 221 10.56 -13.59 4.25
CA PHE A 221 9.67 -13.71 3.11
C PHE A 221 9.18 -15.15 2.84
N LYS A 222 10.02 -16.17 3.06
CA LYS A 222 9.60 -17.58 2.90
C LYS A 222 8.37 -17.89 3.79
N TYR A 223 8.38 -17.48 5.05
CA TYR A 223 7.25 -17.72 5.96
C TYR A 223 6.04 -16.87 5.61
N ILE A 224 6.25 -15.62 5.19
CA ILE A 224 5.16 -14.74 4.73
C ILE A 224 4.46 -15.33 3.51
N PHE A 225 5.19 -15.75 2.48
CA PHE A 225 4.59 -16.30 1.26
C PHE A 225 3.99 -17.69 1.48
N ASN A 226 4.48 -18.47 2.44
CA ASN A 226 3.80 -19.68 2.91
C ASN A 226 2.45 -19.34 3.56
N ALA A 227 2.39 -18.32 4.42
CA ALA A 227 1.13 -17.88 5.01
C ALA A 227 0.15 -17.36 3.94
N ILE A 228 0.64 -16.54 3.00
CA ILE A 228 -0.16 -16.02 1.88
C ILE A 228 -0.75 -17.17 1.04
N LYS A 229 0.04 -18.20 0.76
CA LYS A 229 -0.42 -19.43 0.10
C LYS A 229 -1.48 -20.16 0.93
N HIS A 230 -1.23 -20.34 2.24
CA HIS A 230 -2.14 -21.00 3.17
C HIS A 230 -3.52 -20.31 3.22
N ILE A 231 -3.55 -18.98 3.26
CA ILE A 231 -4.82 -18.22 3.26
C ILE A 231 -5.46 -18.13 1.86
N LYS A 232 -4.86 -18.73 0.84
CA LYS A 232 -5.32 -18.71 -0.55
C LYS A 232 -5.56 -17.28 -1.07
N TYR A 233 -4.67 -16.34 -0.72
CA TYR A 233 -4.79 -14.95 -1.14
C TYR A 233 -4.70 -14.81 -2.66
N LYS A 234 -5.66 -14.06 -3.25
CA LYS A 234 -5.76 -13.84 -4.70
C LYS A 234 -5.67 -12.36 -5.10
N GLY A 235 -5.37 -11.48 -4.14
CA GLY A 235 -5.21 -10.07 -4.42
C GLY A 235 -3.85 -9.73 -5.04
N LYS A 236 -3.59 -8.45 -5.19
CA LYS A 236 -2.35 -7.93 -5.76
C LYS A 236 -1.37 -7.49 -4.65
N TYR A 237 -0.11 -7.29 -5.05
CA TYR A 237 0.99 -6.87 -4.18
C TYR A 237 1.56 -5.55 -4.69
N THR A 238 1.87 -4.63 -3.78
CA THR A 238 2.59 -3.39 -4.08
C THR A 238 3.99 -3.43 -3.50
N PHE A 239 5.01 -3.24 -4.33
CA PHE A 239 6.38 -3.05 -3.87
C PHE A 239 6.54 -1.64 -3.31
N GLU A 240 6.77 -1.55 -2.01
CA GLU A 240 7.14 -0.32 -1.31
C GLU A 240 8.59 -0.40 -0.82
N THR A 241 9.48 -0.76 -1.71
CA THR A 241 10.85 -1.13 -1.41
C THR A 241 11.82 0.05 -1.41
N ASN A 242 13.00 -0.16 -0.83
CA ASN A 242 14.14 0.73 -1.05
C ASN A 242 14.47 0.80 -2.55
N ARG A 243 14.95 1.96 -3.03
CA ARG A 243 15.28 2.18 -4.46
C ARG A 243 16.67 1.69 -4.85
N GLY A 244 17.56 1.47 -3.87
CA GLY A 244 18.97 1.23 -4.15
C GLY A 244 19.62 2.40 -4.90
N ASP A 245 20.73 2.14 -5.54
CA ASP A 245 21.44 3.14 -6.35
C ASP A 245 20.83 3.32 -7.75
N ASN A 246 20.24 2.27 -8.29
CA ASN A 246 19.51 2.29 -9.56
C ASN A 246 18.05 1.84 -9.34
N PRO A 247 17.09 2.76 -9.24
CA PRO A 247 15.71 2.45 -8.89
C PRO A 247 15.05 1.41 -9.78
N ILE A 248 15.25 1.48 -11.09
CA ILE A 248 14.64 0.54 -12.05
C ILE A 248 15.24 -0.85 -11.86
N ARG A 249 16.57 -0.96 -11.85
CA ARG A 249 17.26 -2.24 -11.67
C ARG A 249 16.90 -2.87 -10.32
N THR A 250 16.91 -2.06 -9.26
CA THR A 250 16.55 -2.53 -7.90
C THR A 250 15.10 -3.03 -7.85
N MET A 251 14.16 -2.32 -8.45
CA MET A 251 12.76 -2.75 -8.50
C MET A 251 12.60 -4.07 -9.28
N CYS A 252 13.30 -4.23 -10.41
CA CYS A 252 13.30 -5.48 -11.16
C CYS A 252 13.91 -6.64 -10.36
N ASN A 253 15.01 -6.40 -9.65
CA ASN A 253 15.63 -7.41 -8.78
C ASN A 253 14.69 -7.81 -7.63
N ASN A 254 14.04 -6.84 -6.99
CA ASN A 254 13.05 -7.09 -5.95
C ASN A 254 11.87 -7.94 -6.47
N LYS A 255 11.34 -7.62 -7.64
CA LYS A 255 10.29 -8.41 -8.29
C LYS A 255 10.77 -9.84 -8.55
N ASN A 256 11.94 -10.00 -9.15
CA ASN A 256 12.52 -11.31 -9.47
C ASN A 256 12.78 -12.14 -8.21
N PHE A 257 13.24 -11.52 -7.12
CA PHE A 257 13.42 -12.18 -5.83
C PHE A 257 12.11 -12.79 -5.34
N ILE A 258 11.03 -12.03 -5.35
CA ILE A 258 9.70 -12.52 -4.92
C ILE A 258 9.16 -13.58 -5.86
N LEU A 259 9.28 -13.41 -7.19
CA LEU A 259 8.81 -14.39 -8.16
C LEU A 259 9.54 -15.73 -8.04
N LYS A 260 10.87 -15.71 -7.87
CA LYS A 260 11.67 -16.92 -7.62
C LYS A 260 11.19 -17.64 -6.36
N LEU A 261 10.96 -16.89 -5.29
CA LEU A 261 10.46 -17.44 -4.03
C LEU A 261 9.07 -18.07 -4.19
N MET A 262 8.14 -17.37 -4.82
CA MET A 262 6.79 -17.89 -5.08
C MET A 262 6.84 -19.16 -5.93
N ASN A 263 7.60 -19.15 -7.04
CA ASN A 263 7.73 -20.32 -7.91
C ASN A 263 8.28 -21.53 -7.15
N LYS A 264 9.27 -21.35 -6.29
CA LYS A 264 9.80 -22.43 -5.44
C LYS A 264 8.71 -23.01 -4.51
N LEU A 265 7.94 -22.14 -3.86
CA LEU A 265 6.90 -22.55 -2.93
C LEU A 265 5.70 -23.22 -3.61
N TYR A 266 5.40 -22.86 -4.86
CA TYR A 266 4.28 -23.47 -5.60
C TYR A 266 4.69 -24.77 -6.31
N LYS A 267 5.96 -24.95 -6.73
CA LYS A 267 6.44 -26.21 -7.35
C LYS A 267 6.51 -27.36 -6.34
N GLN A 268 6.96 -27.09 -5.11
CA GLN A 268 7.08 -28.14 -4.05
C GLN A 268 5.77 -28.88 -3.72
N ASN A 269 4.61 -28.42 -4.17
CA ASN A 269 3.34 -29.11 -3.97
C ASN A 269 2.93 -30.04 -5.13
N ASN A 270 3.57 -29.92 -6.30
CA ASN A 270 3.28 -30.83 -7.41
C ASN A 270 4.15 -32.09 -7.35
N GLU A 271 5.21 -32.08 -6.55
CA GLU A 271 6.09 -33.21 -6.31
C GLU A 271 5.68 -34.05 -5.08
N SER A 272 4.73 -33.55 -4.28
CA SER A 272 4.22 -34.22 -3.06
C SER A 272 2.83 -34.80 -3.23
N LYS A 273 2.32 -34.89 -4.45
CA LYS A 273 1.13 -35.62 -4.87
C LYS A 273 1.51 -36.77 -5.79
#